data_c22d0050cfc4112b3cef39675e0dfa0e
#
_entry.id   c22d0050cfc4112b3cef39675e0dfa0e
#
_cell.length_a   1.000
_cell.length_b   1.000
_cell.length_c   1.000
_cell.angle_alpha   90.00
_cell.angle_beta   90.00
_cell.angle_gamma   90.00
#
_symmetry.space_group_name_H-M   'P 1'
#
loop_
_entity.id
_entity.type
_entity.pdbx_description
1 polymer ?
#
loop_
_entity_poly.entity_id
_entity_poly.type
_entity_poly.pdbx_seq_one_letter_code
_entity_poly.pdbx_strand_id
1 'polypeptide(L)'
;GIHPYIDRIINEVHKLTEKGFIHDEHIKAEKYQYMDELVTTINEYNDILALWIKMKQGSLSLNIETFGLNELFDLIRKGSRAFEMKQQQLEVTPTDTYVKADKALTLFMINTLAENARKYTPKGGKVKVYANPTEEYVEISVEDTGYGLSEEDVTRIVGEKLYNSQEIGILDAADREELLKNKGSGFGLMNCKGIIEKYRKTNEVFRVCLFNVESTLGKGSRFYFRLPKSE
;
A
#
# COMPACT_ATOMS: atom_id res chain seq x y z
N GLY A 1 4.60 15.01 -3.54
CA GLY A 1 3.44 15.80 -3.90
C GLY A 1 2.80 15.32 -5.21
N ILE A 2 1.56 15.70 -5.46
CA ILE A 2 0.76 15.31 -6.66
C ILE A 2 1.23 16.07 -7.91
N HIS A 3 1.83 17.27 -7.76
CA HIS A 3 2.26 18.13 -8.87
C HIS A 3 3.06 17.43 -9.97
N PRO A 4 4.11 16.62 -9.68
CA PRO A 4 4.87 15.98 -10.74
C PRO A 4 4.06 15.03 -11.62
N TYR A 5 3.00 14.42 -11.11
CA TYR A 5 2.11 13.54 -11.87
C TYR A 5 1.17 14.35 -12.76
N ILE A 6 0.65 15.47 -12.25
CA ILE A 6 -0.17 16.41 -13.03
C ILE A 6 0.63 16.98 -14.18
N ASP A 7 1.87 17.44 -13.94
CA ASP A 7 2.75 17.98 -14.97
C ASP A 7 3.05 16.95 -16.07
N ARG A 8 3.24 15.68 -15.70
CA ARG A 8 3.43 14.59 -16.66
C ARG A 8 2.19 14.35 -17.50
N ILE A 9 0.99 14.35 -16.90
CA ILE A 9 -0.27 14.21 -17.63
C ILE A 9 -0.42 15.36 -18.63
N ILE A 10 -0.21 16.61 -18.20
CA ILE A 10 -0.29 17.78 -19.05
C ILE A 10 0.68 17.65 -20.22
N ASN A 11 1.93 17.26 -20.00
CA ASN A 11 2.91 17.05 -21.06
C ASN A 11 2.51 15.96 -22.05
N GLU A 12 1.95 14.84 -21.58
CA GLU A 12 1.47 13.78 -22.47
C GLU A 12 0.24 14.20 -23.27
N VAL A 13 -0.69 14.96 -22.68
CA VAL A 13 -1.82 15.56 -23.39
C VAL A 13 -1.34 16.52 -24.47
N HIS A 14 -0.39 17.41 -24.18
CA HIS A 14 0.21 18.31 -25.18
C HIS A 14 0.83 17.54 -26.35
N LYS A 15 1.60 16.49 -26.10
CA LYS A 15 2.18 15.63 -27.13
C LYS A 15 1.12 14.94 -28.00
N LEU A 16 -0.04 14.61 -27.45
CA LEU A 16 -1.16 14.00 -28.20
C LEU A 16 -1.90 15.02 -29.04
N THR A 17 -1.92 16.29 -28.63
CA THR A 17 -2.64 17.38 -29.31
C THR A 17 -1.80 18.12 -30.37
N GLU A 18 -0.46 18.00 -30.32
CA GLU A 18 0.42 18.58 -31.35
C GLU A 18 0.16 17.93 -32.70
N LYS A 19 -0.27 18.75 -33.68
CA LYS A 19 -0.58 18.31 -35.03
C LYS A 19 0.67 17.72 -35.72
N GLY A 20 0.64 16.43 -35.94
CA GLY A 20 1.63 15.72 -36.75
C GLY A 20 2.39 14.58 -36.08
N PHE A 21 2.21 14.35 -34.77
CA PHE A 21 3.14 13.48 -34.04
C PHE A 21 2.74 12.02 -33.91
N ILE A 22 1.46 11.63 -34.07
CA ILE A 22 1.07 10.22 -33.86
C ILE A 22 0.02 9.78 -34.87
N HIS A 23 0.48 9.18 -35.95
CA HIS A 23 -0.36 8.37 -36.88
C HIS A 23 -0.44 6.89 -36.41
N ASP A 24 0.37 6.49 -35.43
CA ASP A 24 0.41 5.12 -34.94
C ASP A 24 -0.57 4.94 -33.74
N GLU A 25 -1.61 4.17 -33.99
CA GLU A 25 -2.64 3.84 -32.98
C GLU A 25 -2.05 3.09 -31.78
N HIS A 26 -0.97 2.34 -31.96
CA HIS A 26 -0.30 1.63 -30.85
C HIS A 26 0.37 2.62 -29.88
N ILE A 27 1.07 3.63 -30.43
CA ILE A 27 1.71 4.68 -29.61
C ILE A 27 0.66 5.52 -28.87
N LYS A 28 -0.48 5.80 -29.50
CA LYS A 28 -1.61 6.47 -28.83
C LYS A 28 -2.14 5.64 -27.67
N ALA A 29 -2.35 4.34 -27.88
CA ALA A 29 -2.84 3.43 -26.85
C ALA A 29 -1.89 3.36 -25.66
N GLU A 30 -0.57 3.26 -25.87
CA GLU A 30 0.44 3.29 -24.81
C GLU A 30 0.41 4.59 -24.00
N LYS A 31 0.24 5.75 -24.68
CA LYS A 31 0.15 7.04 -24.00
C LYS A 31 -1.12 7.19 -23.18
N TYR A 32 -2.26 6.73 -23.68
CA TYR A 32 -3.52 6.72 -22.92
C TYR A 32 -3.40 5.81 -21.70
N GLN A 33 -2.81 4.63 -21.86
CA GLN A 33 -2.56 3.73 -20.74
C GLN A 33 -1.66 4.37 -19.68
N TYR A 34 -0.57 5.03 -20.10
CA TYR A 34 0.32 5.74 -19.18
C TYR A 34 -0.39 6.88 -18.44
N MET A 35 -1.25 7.64 -19.11
CA MET A 35 -2.05 8.69 -18.47
C MET A 35 -3.04 8.11 -17.46
N ASP A 36 -3.69 7.00 -17.78
CA ASP A 36 -4.59 6.29 -16.86
C ASP A 36 -3.86 5.81 -15.60
N GLU A 37 -2.65 5.27 -15.75
CA GLU A 37 -1.78 4.90 -14.63
C GLU A 37 -1.43 6.12 -13.75
N LEU A 38 -1.15 7.27 -14.35
CA LEU A 38 -0.86 8.51 -13.61
C LEU A 38 -2.10 9.02 -12.85
N VAL A 39 -3.28 8.99 -13.48
CA VAL A 39 -4.54 9.38 -12.82
C VAL A 39 -4.86 8.45 -11.67
N THR A 40 -4.70 7.14 -11.87
CA THR A 40 -4.89 6.13 -10.82
C THR A 40 -3.95 6.41 -9.64
N THR A 41 -2.68 6.67 -9.91
CA THR A 41 -1.70 7.02 -8.89
C THR A 41 -2.08 8.30 -8.11
N ILE A 42 -2.61 9.33 -8.79
CA ILE A 42 -3.09 10.56 -8.13
C ILE A 42 -4.26 10.25 -7.20
N ASN A 43 -5.22 9.45 -7.64
CA ASN A 43 -6.38 9.07 -6.83
C ASN A 43 -5.96 8.29 -5.59
N GLU A 44 -5.05 7.33 -5.72
CA GLU A 44 -4.47 6.59 -4.59
C GLU A 44 -3.81 7.52 -3.57
N TYR A 45 -3.03 8.50 -4.03
CA TYR A 45 -2.43 9.50 -3.13
C TYR A 45 -3.46 10.37 -2.43
N ASN A 46 -4.55 10.75 -3.12
CA ASN A 46 -5.63 11.52 -2.53
C ASN A 46 -6.35 10.73 -1.42
N ASP A 47 -6.63 9.45 -1.65
CA ASP A 47 -7.27 8.58 -0.67
C ASP A 47 -6.37 8.37 0.57
N ILE A 48 -5.09 8.12 0.34
CA ILE A 48 -4.08 7.99 1.38
C ILE A 48 -3.99 9.28 2.22
N LEU A 49 -3.97 10.44 1.56
CA LEU A 49 -3.89 11.74 2.21
C LEU A 49 -5.18 12.06 3.00
N ALA A 50 -6.34 11.78 2.42
CA ALA A 50 -7.64 11.98 3.08
C ALA A 50 -7.74 11.13 4.36
N LEU A 51 -7.32 9.87 4.29
CA LEU A 51 -7.27 8.97 5.44
C LEU A 51 -6.31 9.49 6.52
N TRP A 52 -5.12 9.95 6.11
CA TRP A 52 -4.14 10.53 7.03
C TRP A 52 -4.68 11.77 7.75
N ILE A 53 -5.37 12.67 7.02
CA ILE A 53 -6.00 13.86 7.60
C ILE A 53 -7.04 13.45 8.64
N LYS A 54 -7.93 12.51 8.32
CA LYS A 54 -8.95 12.00 9.26
C LYS A 54 -8.31 11.40 10.52
N MET A 55 -7.22 10.68 10.39
CA MET A 55 -6.47 10.14 11.53
C MET A 55 -5.86 11.25 12.39
N LYS A 56 -5.21 12.22 11.77
CA LYS A 56 -4.60 13.37 12.48
C LYS A 56 -5.62 14.24 13.23
N GLN A 57 -6.79 14.43 12.64
CA GLN A 57 -7.89 15.17 13.27
C GLN A 57 -8.64 14.35 14.32
N GLY A 58 -8.29 13.08 14.51
CA GLY A 58 -9.04 12.18 15.39
C GLY A 58 -10.45 11.83 14.91
N SER A 59 -10.81 12.25 13.68
CA SER A 59 -12.15 12.10 13.10
C SER A 59 -12.36 10.75 12.38
N LEU A 60 -11.34 9.87 12.34
CA LEU A 60 -11.50 8.53 11.79
C LEU A 60 -12.45 7.72 12.68
N SER A 61 -13.62 7.37 12.14
CA SER A 61 -14.56 6.41 12.72
C SER A 61 -14.29 5.02 12.14
N LEU A 62 -14.42 3.97 12.97
CA LEU A 62 -14.30 2.59 12.55
C LEU A 62 -15.71 2.00 12.37
N ASN A 63 -15.98 1.44 11.20
CA ASN A 63 -17.20 0.66 10.95
C ASN A 63 -16.89 -0.82 11.18
N ILE A 64 -17.03 -1.26 12.43
CA ILE A 64 -16.68 -2.63 12.83
C ILE A 64 -17.79 -3.61 12.43
N GLU A 65 -17.42 -4.59 11.61
CA GLU A 65 -18.29 -5.68 11.17
C GLU A 65 -17.53 -7.02 11.16
N THR A 66 -18.27 -8.13 11.10
CA THR A 66 -17.70 -9.47 10.86
C THR A 66 -17.80 -9.79 9.38
N PHE A 67 -16.68 -10.18 8.75
CA PHE A 67 -16.64 -10.54 7.33
C PHE A 67 -15.60 -11.61 7.04
N GLY A 68 -15.82 -12.36 5.96
CA GLY A 68 -14.87 -13.35 5.46
C GLY A 68 -13.71 -12.69 4.72
N LEU A 69 -12.48 -13.04 5.07
CA LEU A 69 -11.28 -12.48 4.43
C LEU A 69 -11.17 -12.87 2.96
N ASN A 70 -11.72 -14.01 2.55
CA ASN A 70 -11.62 -14.44 1.16
C ASN A 70 -12.28 -13.46 0.18
N GLU A 71 -13.33 -12.74 0.59
CA GLU A 71 -13.94 -11.69 -0.23
C GLU A 71 -12.94 -10.59 -0.60
N LEU A 72 -12.08 -10.18 0.36
CA LEU A 72 -11.03 -9.19 0.11
C LEU A 72 -9.89 -9.79 -0.72
N PHE A 73 -9.53 -11.04 -0.47
CA PHE A 73 -8.51 -11.76 -1.23
C PHE A 73 -8.91 -11.94 -2.70
N ASP A 74 -10.21 -12.12 -2.98
CA ASP A 74 -10.73 -12.17 -4.34
C ASP A 74 -10.57 -10.83 -5.07
N LEU A 75 -10.71 -9.70 -4.37
CA LEU A 75 -10.45 -8.38 -4.94
C LEU A 75 -8.97 -8.21 -5.27
N ILE A 76 -8.06 -8.67 -4.40
CA ILE A 76 -6.62 -8.66 -4.68
C ILE A 76 -6.27 -9.53 -5.91
N ARG A 77 -6.86 -10.74 -6.01
CA ARG A 77 -6.65 -11.63 -7.19
C ARG A 77 -7.07 -10.96 -8.50
N LYS A 78 -8.19 -10.21 -8.49
CA LYS A 78 -8.65 -9.46 -9.68
C LYS A 78 -7.66 -8.39 -10.13
N GLY A 79 -6.82 -7.89 -9.21
CA GLY A 79 -5.74 -6.94 -9.49
C GLY A 79 -4.44 -7.58 -10.02
N SER A 80 -4.39 -8.89 -10.29
CA SER A 80 -3.17 -9.63 -10.69
C SER A 80 -2.51 -9.07 -11.96
N ARG A 81 -3.28 -8.46 -12.86
CA ARG A 81 -2.78 -7.91 -14.12
C ARG A 81 -1.63 -6.89 -13.91
N ALA A 82 -1.70 -6.08 -12.86
CA ALA A 82 -0.65 -5.11 -12.55
C ALA A 82 0.71 -5.79 -12.22
N PHE A 83 0.67 -6.98 -11.60
CA PHE A 83 1.85 -7.80 -11.33
C PHE A 83 2.35 -8.49 -12.59
N GLU A 84 1.46 -9.02 -13.41
CA GLU A 84 1.78 -9.67 -14.69
C GLU A 84 2.49 -8.71 -15.65
N MET A 85 2.04 -7.46 -15.74
CA MET A 85 2.69 -6.41 -16.55
C MET A 85 4.13 -6.14 -16.10
N LYS A 86 4.43 -6.28 -14.81
CA LYS A 86 5.79 -6.24 -14.26
C LYS A 86 6.52 -7.59 -14.36
N GLN A 87 5.92 -8.61 -14.96
CA GLN A 87 6.42 -9.98 -15.00
C GLN A 87 6.72 -10.54 -13.59
N GLN A 88 5.88 -10.23 -12.64
CA GLN A 88 5.88 -10.74 -11.28
C GLN A 88 4.76 -11.77 -11.11
N GLN A 89 4.94 -12.70 -10.15
CA GLN A 89 3.91 -13.67 -9.79
C GLN A 89 3.18 -13.21 -8.55
N LEU A 90 1.85 -13.07 -8.65
CA LEU A 90 0.99 -12.85 -7.48
C LEU A 90 0.33 -14.18 -7.09
N GLU A 91 0.54 -14.61 -5.85
CA GLU A 91 -0.11 -15.77 -5.24
C GLU A 91 -0.98 -15.31 -4.06
N VAL A 92 -2.27 -15.54 -4.13
CA VAL A 92 -3.20 -15.23 -3.05
C VAL A 92 -3.81 -16.53 -2.55
N THR A 93 -3.46 -16.93 -1.34
CA THR A 93 -3.94 -18.18 -0.72
C THR A 93 -5.39 -18.01 -0.25
N PRO A 94 -6.33 -18.86 -0.69
CA PRO A 94 -7.71 -18.83 -0.19
C PRO A 94 -7.78 -19.09 1.31
N THR A 95 -8.80 -18.53 1.97
CA THR A 95 -9.03 -18.74 3.40
C THR A 95 -10.53 -18.68 3.72
N ASP A 96 -10.98 -19.54 4.61
CA ASP A 96 -12.36 -19.54 5.13
C ASP A 96 -12.48 -18.75 6.45
N THR A 97 -11.48 -17.96 6.77
CA THR A 97 -11.37 -17.26 8.05
C THR A 97 -12.18 -15.96 8.05
N TYR A 98 -12.89 -15.74 9.16
CA TYR A 98 -13.63 -14.51 9.45
C TYR A 98 -12.86 -13.63 10.43
N VAL A 99 -12.98 -12.31 10.28
CA VAL A 99 -12.40 -11.31 11.18
C VAL A 99 -13.44 -10.29 11.60
N LYS A 100 -13.22 -9.67 12.76
CA LYS A 100 -14.01 -8.56 13.25
C LYS A 100 -13.20 -7.26 13.09
N ALA A 101 -13.55 -6.44 12.09
CA ALA A 101 -12.80 -5.24 11.75
C ALA A 101 -13.63 -4.30 10.86
N ASP A 102 -13.04 -3.19 10.43
CA ASP A 102 -13.56 -2.36 9.35
C ASP A 102 -13.09 -2.94 8.01
N LYS A 103 -14.05 -3.39 7.21
CA LYS A 103 -13.80 -4.09 5.94
C LYS A 103 -13.06 -3.21 4.94
N ALA A 104 -13.45 -1.94 4.82
CA ALA A 104 -12.83 -1.00 3.89
C ALA A 104 -11.39 -0.67 4.29
N LEU A 105 -11.12 -0.44 5.58
CA LEU A 105 -9.77 -0.20 6.08
C LEU A 105 -8.89 -1.45 6.01
N THR A 106 -9.48 -2.64 6.18
CA THR A 106 -8.74 -3.90 6.01
C THR A 106 -8.31 -4.08 4.55
N LEU A 107 -9.22 -3.86 3.59
CA LEU A 107 -8.88 -3.88 2.16
C LEU A 107 -7.81 -2.85 1.82
N PHE A 108 -7.93 -1.62 2.34
CA PHE A 108 -6.92 -0.57 2.16
C PHE A 108 -5.54 -1.02 2.64
N MET A 109 -5.44 -1.64 3.83
CA MET A 109 -4.17 -2.14 4.35
C MET A 109 -3.57 -3.23 3.45
N ILE A 110 -4.39 -4.21 3.03
CA ILE A 110 -3.91 -5.29 2.15
C ILE A 110 -3.41 -4.72 0.81
N ASN A 111 -4.19 -3.83 0.17
CA ASN A 111 -3.79 -3.17 -1.07
C ASN A 111 -2.50 -2.38 -0.92
N THR A 112 -2.37 -1.61 0.16
CA THR A 112 -1.15 -0.84 0.45
C THR A 112 0.08 -1.73 0.54
N LEU A 113 -0.03 -2.86 1.23
CA LEU A 113 1.08 -3.80 1.37
C LEU A 113 1.38 -4.53 0.04
N ALA A 114 0.35 -4.93 -0.71
CA ALA A 114 0.50 -5.58 -2.01
C ALA A 114 1.15 -4.66 -3.05
N GLU A 115 0.75 -3.36 -3.10
CA GLU A 115 1.35 -2.37 -3.97
C GLU A 115 2.81 -2.07 -3.59
N ASN A 116 3.13 -2.02 -2.30
CA ASN A 116 4.52 -1.90 -1.85
C ASN A 116 5.34 -3.13 -2.29
N ALA A 117 4.83 -4.33 -2.09
CA ALA A 117 5.47 -5.57 -2.53
C ALA A 117 5.69 -5.55 -4.05
N ARG A 118 4.66 -5.19 -4.85
CA ARG A 118 4.78 -5.02 -6.31
C ARG A 118 5.86 -4.02 -6.70
N LYS A 119 5.94 -2.89 -5.99
CA LYS A 119 6.89 -1.82 -6.27
C LYS A 119 8.34 -2.25 -6.06
N TYR A 120 8.61 -2.95 -4.97
CA TYR A 120 9.97 -3.28 -4.54
C TYR A 120 10.44 -4.70 -4.92
N THR A 121 9.58 -5.46 -5.57
CA THR A 121 9.94 -6.76 -6.16
C THR A 121 10.43 -6.56 -7.59
N PRO A 122 11.61 -7.09 -7.97
CA PRO A 122 12.10 -7.04 -9.33
C PRO A 122 11.26 -7.93 -10.26
N LYS A 123 11.49 -7.78 -11.56
CA LYS A 123 10.96 -8.65 -12.61
C LYS A 123 11.33 -10.12 -12.32
N GLY A 124 10.39 -11.03 -12.48
CA GLY A 124 10.55 -12.46 -12.18
C GLY A 124 10.35 -12.81 -10.70
N GLY A 125 10.19 -11.80 -9.83
CA GLY A 125 9.94 -12.04 -8.41
C GLY A 125 8.49 -12.43 -8.10
N LYS A 126 8.25 -12.74 -6.83
CA LYS A 126 6.98 -13.30 -6.34
C LYS A 126 6.43 -12.46 -5.19
N VAL A 127 5.12 -12.29 -5.17
CA VAL A 127 4.36 -11.69 -4.06
C VAL A 127 3.30 -12.67 -3.62
N LYS A 128 3.22 -12.92 -2.31
CA LYS A 128 2.23 -13.80 -1.68
C LYS A 128 1.36 -13.03 -0.72
N VAL A 129 0.05 -13.27 -0.77
CA VAL A 129 -0.93 -12.75 0.19
C VAL A 129 -1.62 -13.95 0.84
N TYR A 130 -1.58 -14.02 2.17
CA TYR A 130 -2.15 -15.14 2.91
C TYR A 130 -2.55 -14.74 4.32
N ALA A 131 -3.36 -15.59 4.96
CA ALA A 131 -3.83 -15.41 6.33
C ALA A 131 -3.46 -16.63 7.18
N ASN A 132 -2.95 -16.39 8.39
CA ASN A 132 -2.65 -17.39 9.40
C ASN A 132 -3.57 -17.18 10.60
N PRO A 133 -4.65 -17.98 10.74
CA PRO A 133 -5.54 -17.89 11.90
C PRO A 133 -4.91 -18.56 13.12
N THR A 134 -5.14 -17.93 14.28
CA THR A 134 -4.92 -18.51 15.63
C THR A 134 -6.27 -18.69 16.33
N GLU A 135 -6.27 -18.92 17.63
CA GLU A 135 -7.50 -18.94 18.41
C GLU A 135 -8.10 -17.53 18.58
N GLU A 136 -7.26 -16.52 18.80
CA GLU A 136 -7.67 -15.15 19.15
C GLU A 136 -7.65 -14.18 17.98
N TYR A 137 -6.71 -14.34 17.05
CA TYR A 137 -6.50 -13.41 15.95
C TYR A 137 -6.20 -14.11 14.62
N VAL A 138 -6.29 -13.34 13.57
CA VAL A 138 -5.82 -13.72 12.25
C VAL A 138 -4.69 -12.78 11.86
N GLU A 139 -3.55 -13.34 11.49
CA GLU A 139 -2.41 -12.61 10.93
C GLU A 139 -2.52 -12.61 9.41
N ILE A 140 -2.68 -11.42 8.83
CA ILE A 140 -2.76 -11.21 7.38
C ILE A 140 -1.39 -10.74 6.91
N SER A 141 -0.78 -11.47 5.99
CA SER A 141 0.59 -11.27 5.53
C SER A 141 0.65 -10.99 4.04
N VAL A 142 1.53 -10.07 3.67
CA VAL A 142 2.01 -9.85 2.31
C VAL A 142 3.51 -10.05 2.32
N GLU A 143 3.98 -11.07 1.59
CA GLU A 143 5.37 -11.48 1.51
C GLU A 143 5.89 -11.29 0.09
N ASP A 144 7.08 -10.74 -0.07
CA ASP A 144 7.71 -10.50 -1.35
C ASP A 144 9.13 -11.05 -1.40
N THR A 145 9.60 -11.34 -2.61
CA THR A 145 10.98 -11.72 -2.89
C THR A 145 11.78 -10.53 -3.45
N GLY A 146 11.50 -9.34 -2.93
CA GLY A 146 12.09 -8.09 -3.38
C GLY A 146 13.46 -7.79 -2.78
N TYR A 147 13.83 -6.53 -2.82
CA TYR A 147 15.14 -6.07 -2.35
C TYR A 147 15.33 -6.20 -0.83
N GLY A 148 14.26 -6.37 -0.08
CA GLY A 148 14.30 -6.38 1.38
C GLY A 148 14.61 -5.00 1.96
N LEU A 149 14.71 -4.94 3.29
CA LEU A 149 14.97 -3.75 4.08
C LEU A 149 16.21 -3.95 4.94
N SER A 150 16.92 -2.86 5.23
CA SER A 150 17.97 -2.85 6.25
C SER A 150 17.36 -2.96 7.65
N GLU A 151 18.14 -3.39 8.64
CA GLU A 151 17.70 -3.40 10.04
C GLU A 151 17.30 -2.01 10.56
N GLU A 152 17.97 -0.97 10.07
CA GLU A 152 17.64 0.43 10.37
C GLU A 152 16.28 0.82 9.81
N ASP A 153 15.98 0.46 8.54
CA ASP A 153 14.67 0.73 7.93
C ASP A 153 13.55 -0.05 8.63
N VAL A 154 13.78 -1.32 8.99
CA VAL A 154 12.83 -2.13 9.79
C VAL A 154 12.56 -1.45 11.13
N THR A 155 13.61 -1.06 11.86
CA THR A 155 13.47 -0.37 13.14
C THR A 155 12.72 0.94 13.01
N ARG A 156 12.94 1.69 11.94
CA ARG A 156 12.24 2.95 11.65
C ARG A 156 10.76 2.70 11.34
N ILE A 157 10.44 1.68 10.54
CA ILE A 157 9.04 1.34 10.18
C ILE A 157 8.25 0.87 11.41
N VAL A 158 8.86 0.04 12.26
CA VAL A 158 8.20 -0.51 13.45
C VAL A 158 8.19 0.51 14.59
N GLY A 159 9.24 1.35 14.71
CA GLY A 159 9.41 2.30 15.79
C GLY A 159 8.34 3.39 15.87
N GLU A 160 8.19 4.02 17.04
CA GLU A 160 7.19 5.07 17.29
C GLU A 160 7.44 6.38 16.52
N LYS A 161 8.66 6.61 16.04
CA LYS A 161 9.10 7.87 15.41
C LYS A 161 8.45 8.20 14.06
N LEU A 162 7.71 7.28 13.43
CA LEU A 162 7.00 7.56 12.16
C LEU A 162 5.89 8.62 12.28
N TYR A 163 5.52 9.03 13.50
CA TYR A 163 4.48 10.01 13.77
C TYR A 163 4.99 11.41 14.15
N ASN A 164 6.29 11.66 14.16
CA ASN A 164 6.80 12.98 14.51
C ASN A 164 6.61 13.94 13.32
N SER A 165 5.46 14.61 13.28
CA SER A 165 5.10 15.61 12.27
C SER A 165 6.04 16.84 12.25
N GLN A 166 6.93 16.98 13.22
CA GLN A 166 7.90 18.06 13.28
C GLN A 166 9.12 17.86 12.36
N GLU A 167 9.45 16.59 12.02
CA GLU A 167 10.57 16.30 11.11
C GLU A 167 10.23 16.45 9.62
N ILE A 168 8.95 16.44 9.24
CA ILE A 168 8.51 16.67 7.84
C ILE A 168 8.76 18.12 7.39
N GLY A 169 8.95 19.04 8.33
CA GLY A 169 9.23 20.46 8.06
C GLY A 169 10.70 20.82 7.87
N ILE A 170 11.64 19.91 8.16
CA ILE A 170 13.08 20.21 8.27
C ILE A 170 13.90 19.58 7.13
N LEU A 171 13.30 18.78 6.25
CA LEU A 171 14.00 18.21 5.11
C LEU A 171 14.31 19.30 4.08
N ASP A 172 15.58 19.47 3.77
CA ASP A 172 16.08 20.34 2.72
C ASP A 172 15.46 19.96 1.36
N ALA A 173 15.36 20.91 0.44
CA ALA A 173 14.76 20.71 -0.88
C ALA A 173 15.46 19.57 -1.67
N ALA A 174 16.77 19.38 -1.48
CA ALA A 174 17.55 18.30 -2.08
C ALA A 174 17.17 16.91 -1.51
N ASP A 175 17.01 16.79 -0.20
CA ASP A 175 16.60 15.56 0.48
C ASP A 175 15.16 15.17 0.11
N ARG A 176 14.29 16.18 -0.14
CA ARG A 176 12.92 15.95 -0.66
C ARG A 176 12.95 15.36 -2.06
N GLU A 177 13.83 15.82 -2.92
CA GLU A 177 13.91 15.36 -4.33
C GLU A 177 14.45 13.94 -4.43
N GLU A 178 15.40 13.57 -3.57
CA GLU A 178 15.96 12.21 -3.49
C GLU A 178 14.98 11.21 -2.84
N LEU A 179 14.27 11.62 -1.79
CA LEU A 179 13.18 10.85 -1.19
C LEU A 179 11.99 10.63 -2.15
N LEU A 180 11.69 11.63 -2.99
CA LEU A 180 10.62 11.53 -3.99
C LEU A 180 11.04 10.67 -5.21
N LYS A 181 12.32 10.60 -5.54
CA LYS A 181 12.83 9.81 -6.67
C LYS A 181 12.97 8.31 -6.33
N ASN A 182 13.32 7.96 -5.09
CA ASN A 182 13.72 6.60 -4.72
C ASN A 182 12.87 5.91 -3.65
N LYS A 183 12.02 6.62 -2.91
CA LYS A 183 11.16 6.00 -1.87
C LYS A 183 9.74 6.48 -2.09
N GLY A 184 8.79 5.53 -2.13
CA GLY A 184 7.38 5.87 -2.02
C GLY A 184 7.16 6.76 -0.78
N SER A 185 6.10 7.56 -0.79
CA SER A 185 5.83 8.60 0.23
C SER A 185 5.85 8.13 1.69
N GLY A 186 5.95 6.82 1.95
CA GLY A 186 5.87 6.24 3.30
C GLY A 186 4.49 6.36 3.96
N PHE A 187 3.63 7.22 3.43
CA PHE A 187 2.30 7.50 4.00
C PHE A 187 1.39 6.27 4.05
N GLY A 188 1.51 5.34 3.11
CA GLY A 188 0.71 4.12 3.09
C GLY A 188 0.96 3.25 4.33
N LEU A 189 2.23 2.96 4.64
CA LEU A 189 2.61 2.19 5.83
C LEU A 189 2.28 2.93 7.14
N MET A 190 2.45 4.26 7.16
CA MET A 190 2.02 5.11 8.28
C MET A 190 0.52 5.00 8.53
N ASN A 191 -0.29 4.99 7.46
CA ASN A 191 -1.73 4.82 7.58
C ASN A 191 -2.09 3.43 8.12
N CYS A 192 -1.45 2.37 7.63
CA CYS A 192 -1.65 1.02 8.16
C CYS A 192 -1.37 0.96 9.67
N LYS A 193 -0.25 1.53 10.11
CA LYS A 193 0.10 1.62 11.53
C LYS A 193 -0.93 2.43 12.32
N GLY A 194 -1.36 3.58 11.81
CA GLY A 194 -2.35 4.44 12.44
C GLY A 194 -3.72 3.78 12.58
N ILE A 195 -4.15 3.02 11.58
CA ILE A 195 -5.38 2.22 11.64
C ILE A 195 -5.27 1.19 12.78
N ILE A 196 -4.17 0.44 12.84
CA ILE A 196 -3.94 -0.55 13.90
C ILE A 196 -3.91 0.09 15.29
N GLU A 197 -3.26 1.24 15.46
CA GLU A 197 -3.28 1.98 16.71
C GLU A 197 -4.68 2.47 17.09
N LYS A 198 -5.48 2.88 16.11
CA LYS A 198 -6.87 3.25 16.34
C LYS A 198 -7.69 2.06 16.82
N TYR A 199 -7.54 0.87 16.20
CA TYR A 199 -8.18 -0.37 16.68
C TYR A 199 -7.83 -0.63 18.15
N ARG A 200 -6.55 -0.65 18.50
CA ARG A 200 -6.06 -0.96 19.87
C ARG A 200 -6.65 -0.04 20.94
N LYS A 201 -7.03 1.19 20.57
CA LYS A 201 -7.64 2.18 21.49
C LYS A 201 -9.15 2.04 21.58
N THR A 202 -9.79 1.18 20.79
CA THR A 202 -11.25 1.08 20.72
C THR A 202 -11.82 0.26 21.87
N ASN A 203 -11.37 -0.98 22.07
CA ASN A 203 -11.74 -1.85 23.18
C ASN A 203 -10.75 -3.02 23.32
N GLU A 204 -10.97 -3.87 24.37
CA GLU A 204 -10.13 -5.03 24.72
C GLU A 204 -9.94 -6.03 23.57
N VAL A 205 -11.00 -6.30 22.80
CA VAL A 205 -10.97 -7.29 21.69
C VAL A 205 -9.89 -6.92 20.67
N PHE A 206 -9.64 -5.62 20.46
CA PHE A 206 -8.64 -5.13 19.50
C PHE A 206 -7.22 -5.01 20.06
N ARG A 207 -6.96 -5.46 21.30
CA ARG A 207 -5.58 -5.48 21.82
C ARG A 207 -4.65 -6.42 21.06
N VAL A 208 -5.21 -7.44 20.41
CA VAL A 208 -4.46 -8.37 19.54
C VAL A 208 -3.95 -7.72 18.26
N CYS A 209 -4.51 -6.56 17.87
CA CYS A 209 -4.11 -5.86 16.67
C CYS A 209 -2.63 -5.44 16.74
N LEU A 210 -1.91 -5.75 15.67
CA LEU A 210 -0.48 -5.50 15.53
C LEU A 210 -0.20 -5.17 14.06
N PHE A 211 0.75 -4.29 13.80
CA PHE A 211 1.39 -4.10 12.51
C PHE A 211 2.88 -4.31 12.67
N ASN A 212 3.49 -5.13 11.80
CA ASN A 212 4.91 -5.41 11.88
C ASN A 212 5.49 -5.79 10.51
N VAL A 213 6.83 -5.87 10.44
CA VAL A 213 7.58 -6.29 9.26
C VAL A 213 8.76 -7.18 9.65
N GLU A 214 8.96 -8.21 8.89
CA GLU A 214 10.16 -9.05 8.90
C GLU A 214 10.82 -8.91 7.54
N SER A 215 12.11 -8.61 7.51
CA SER A 215 12.81 -8.40 6.25
C SER A 215 14.28 -8.73 6.39
N THR A 216 14.85 -9.17 5.28
CA THR A 216 16.29 -9.37 5.14
C THR A 216 16.74 -8.75 3.83
N LEU A 217 17.72 -7.88 3.87
CA LEU A 217 18.26 -7.21 2.69
C LEU A 217 18.69 -8.24 1.63
N GLY A 218 18.22 -8.07 0.41
CA GLY A 218 18.47 -8.98 -0.71
C GLY A 218 17.62 -10.25 -0.75
N LYS A 219 16.73 -10.49 0.23
CA LYS A 219 15.87 -11.70 0.29
C LYS A 219 14.38 -11.41 0.18
N GLY A 220 13.97 -10.16 0.45
CA GLY A 220 12.57 -9.74 0.44
C GLY A 220 12.05 -9.34 1.82
N SER A 221 10.75 -9.10 1.89
CA SER A 221 10.08 -8.64 3.10
C SER A 221 8.75 -9.35 3.31
N ARG A 222 8.35 -9.48 4.56
CA ARG A 222 7.02 -9.92 4.98
C ARG A 222 6.41 -8.82 5.86
N PHE A 223 5.46 -8.09 5.33
CA PHE A 223 4.63 -7.17 6.10
C PHE A 223 3.38 -7.88 6.56
N TYR A 224 2.97 -7.67 7.80
CA TYR A 224 1.77 -8.30 8.34
C TYR A 224 1.08 -7.45 9.38
N PHE A 225 -0.22 -7.70 9.51
CA PHE A 225 -1.02 -7.14 10.58
C PHE A 225 -1.99 -8.18 11.15
N ARG A 226 -2.42 -7.97 12.38
CA ARG A 226 -3.33 -8.86 13.10
C ARG A 226 -4.66 -8.19 13.36
N LEU A 227 -5.73 -8.93 13.16
CA LEU A 227 -7.09 -8.53 13.48
C LEU A 227 -7.74 -9.61 14.35
N PRO A 228 -8.73 -9.26 15.20
CA PRO A 228 -9.47 -10.24 15.98
C PRO A 228 -10.12 -11.27 15.06
N LYS A 229 -9.94 -12.55 15.38
CA LYS A 229 -10.67 -13.63 14.74
C LYS A 229 -12.15 -13.54 15.12
N SER A 230 -13.03 -13.84 14.19
CA SER A 230 -14.46 -14.01 14.41
C SER A 230 -14.87 -15.45 14.07
N GLU A 231 -15.89 -15.93 14.73
CA GLU A 231 -16.53 -17.20 14.42
C GLU A 231 -17.45 -17.09 13.21
#